data_ab24b87a3c755aef83e1c605c56ee1a1
#
_entry.id   ab24b87a3c755aef83e1c605c56ee1a1
#
_cell.length_a   1.000
_cell.length_b   1.000
_cell.length_c   1.000
_cell.angle_alpha   90.00
_cell.angle_beta   90.00
_cell.angle_gamma   90.00
#
_symmetry.space_group_name_H-M   'P 1'
#
loop_
_entity.id
_entity.type
_entity.pdbx_description
1 polymer ?
#
loop_
_entity_poly.entity_id
_entity_poly.type
_entity_poly.pdbx_seq_one_letter_code
_entity_poly.pdbx_strand_id
1 'polypeptide(L)'
;EVTQYINDIEDENSIPANQVGAIIRDIKGNLWVGTTNGLARYNEKNDSFDVYKNKVYDKNSLVYNDVRSIIEDREGVLWVGTYSGISIFDTESSIKYYNAGLDDGYLLSENMVHGIYEDDEGYLWVGSRTKGVNIIDRENNTSKSISMENNNVIQSNSINDITGYKDFIFVATDAGVLKINKKENTIQNYNLEDGLIGENVKDIFVCDKNYLWIGSTNGLNLLDIENDKIIDMTNYVDEGS
;
A
#
# COMPACT_ATOMS: atom_id res chain seq x y z
N GLU A 1 11.02 15.78 22.18
CA GLU A 1 10.87 14.55 22.97
C GLU A 1 10.54 13.39 22.02
N VAL A 2 11.17 12.22 22.21
CA VAL A 2 10.92 11.01 21.41
C VAL A 2 10.27 9.98 22.33
N THR A 3 9.09 9.48 21.93
CA THR A 3 8.41 8.38 22.62
C THR A 3 8.52 7.13 21.77
N GLN A 4 8.90 6.02 22.39
CA GLN A 4 8.97 4.72 21.73
C GLN A 4 7.86 3.81 22.22
N TYR A 5 7.07 3.26 21.30
CA TYR A 5 6.07 2.24 21.58
C TYR A 5 6.62 0.86 21.20
N ILE A 6 6.55 -0.08 22.12
CA ILE A 6 6.97 -1.47 21.91
C ILE A 6 5.84 -2.43 22.29
N ASN A 7 5.84 -3.60 21.68
CA ASN A 7 4.90 -4.66 22.05
C ASN A 7 5.25 -5.21 23.45
N ASP A 8 4.25 -5.29 24.30
CA ASP A 8 4.29 -5.98 25.58
C ASP A 8 3.23 -7.09 25.58
N ILE A 9 3.65 -8.34 25.72
CA ILE A 9 2.75 -9.50 25.67
C ILE A 9 1.77 -9.57 26.87
N GLU A 10 2.10 -8.92 27.97
CA GLU A 10 1.27 -8.85 29.16
C GLU A 10 0.29 -7.65 29.14
N ASP A 11 0.47 -6.73 28.17
CA ASP A 11 -0.41 -5.57 27.98
C ASP A 11 -1.13 -5.66 26.64
N GLU A 12 -2.42 -6.01 26.68
CA GLU A 12 -3.27 -6.11 25.48
C GLU A 12 -3.52 -4.77 24.77
N ASN A 13 -3.21 -3.64 25.43
CA ASN A 13 -3.32 -2.29 24.88
C ASN A 13 -1.97 -1.74 24.39
N SER A 14 -0.91 -2.54 24.40
CA SER A 14 0.34 -2.19 23.73
C SER A 14 0.20 -2.36 22.20
N ILE A 15 1.14 -1.80 21.43
CA ILE A 15 1.22 -2.06 19.98
C ILE A 15 1.34 -3.57 19.73
N PRO A 16 0.55 -4.17 18.81
CA PRO A 16 0.42 -5.64 18.73
C PRO A 16 1.67 -6.37 18.21
N ALA A 17 2.60 -5.66 17.56
CA ALA A 17 3.95 -6.16 17.22
C ALA A 17 4.91 -5.00 16.99
N ASN A 18 6.22 -5.26 17.12
CA ASN A 18 7.27 -4.26 16.88
C ASN A 18 7.57 -4.05 15.39
N GLN A 19 7.14 -4.96 14.53
CA GLN A 19 7.28 -4.82 13.09
C GLN A 19 6.06 -4.13 12.51
N VAL A 20 6.23 -2.88 12.07
CA VAL A 20 5.21 -2.03 11.47
C VAL A 20 5.28 -2.15 9.96
N GLY A 21 4.13 -2.38 9.31
CA GLY A 21 3.98 -2.47 7.86
C GLY A 21 3.38 -1.21 7.24
N ALA A 22 2.46 -0.52 7.96
CA ALA A 22 1.80 0.68 7.45
C ALA A 22 1.38 1.60 8.60
N ILE A 23 1.35 2.92 8.32
CA ILE A 23 0.85 3.93 9.26
C ILE A 23 0.06 4.95 8.45
N ILE A 24 -1.17 5.25 8.88
CA ILE A 24 -1.94 6.36 8.33
C ILE A 24 -2.65 7.16 9.43
N ARG A 25 -2.99 8.39 9.11
CA ARG A 25 -3.94 9.19 9.89
C ARG A 25 -5.21 9.36 9.06
N ASP A 26 -6.35 8.87 9.57
CA ASP A 26 -7.63 8.98 8.88
C ASP A 26 -8.18 10.43 8.92
N ILE A 27 -9.22 10.70 8.12
CA ILE A 27 -9.83 12.04 8.03
C ILE A 27 -10.42 12.50 9.36
N LYS A 28 -10.75 11.60 10.28
CA LYS A 28 -11.22 11.89 11.63
C LYS A 28 -10.07 12.19 12.60
N GLY A 29 -8.82 12.07 12.14
CA GLY A 29 -7.60 12.30 12.92
C GLY A 29 -7.08 11.09 13.69
N ASN A 30 -7.70 9.91 13.59
CA ASN A 30 -7.20 8.72 14.26
C ASN A 30 -5.91 8.22 13.60
N LEU A 31 -4.92 7.85 14.41
CA LEU A 31 -3.69 7.23 13.95
C LEU A 31 -3.86 5.70 13.93
N TRP A 32 -3.70 5.12 12.75
CA TRP A 32 -3.76 3.68 12.53
C TRP A 32 -2.38 3.12 12.22
N VAL A 33 -2.06 1.98 12.83
CA VAL A 33 -0.78 1.30 12.70
C VAL A 33 -1.02 -0.16 12.35
N GLY A 34 -0.61 -0.55 11.16
CA GLY A 34 -0.60 -1.95 10.71
C GLY A 34 0.68 -2.64 11.12
N THR A 35 0.56 -3.79 11.74
CA THR A 35 1.70 -4.58 12.19
C THR A 35 1.63 -6.02 11.69
N THR A 36 2.68 -6.80 11.89
CA THR A 36 2.68 -8.25 11.58
C THR A 36 1.77 -9.08 12.48
N ASN A 37 1.15 -8.49 13.51
CA ASN A 37 0.27 -9.21 14.45
C ASN A 37 -1.02 -8.45 14.79
N GLY A 38 -1.51 -7.64 13.87
CA GLY A 38 -2.79 -6.94 13.99
C GLY A 38 -2.73 -5.50 13.51
N LEU A 39 -3.91 -4.90 13.46
CA LEU A 39 -4.12 -3.48 13.25
C LEU A 39 -4.33 -2.82 14.61
N ALA A 40 -3.75 -1.65 14.82
CA ALA A 40 -3.90 -0.86 16.04
C ALA A 40 -4.39 0.55 15.72
N ARG A 41 -5.30 1.07 16.53
CA ARG A 41 -5.67 2.48 16.55
C ARG A 41 -5.10 3.11 17.82
N TYR A 42 -4.31 4.17 17.67
CA TYR A 42 -3.77 4.89 18.81
C TYR A 42 -4.86 5.66 19.56
N ASN A 43 -4.91 5.48 20.87
CA ASN A 43 -5.82 6.13 21.79
C ASN A 43 -5.07 7.24 22.56
N GLU A 44 -5.18 8.47 22.10
CA GLU A 44 -4.50 9.63 22.71
C GLU A 44 -4.89 9.89 24.16
N LYS A 45 -6.09 9.48 24.59
CA LYS A 45 -6.56 9.75 25.97
C LYS A 45 -5.84 8.91 27.01
N ASN A 46 -5.49 7.69 26.65
CA ASN A 46 -4.90 6.70 27.54
C ASN A 46 -3.44 6.41 27.22
N ASP A 47 -2.90 7.02 26.14
CA ASP A 47 -1.58 6.73 25.57
C ASP A 47 -1.37 5.22 25.34
N SER A 48 -2.33 4.60 24.64
CA SER A 48 -2.42 3.16 24.43
C SER A 48 -2.97 2.82 23.06
N PHE A 49 -3.21 1.56 22.75
CA PHE A 49 -3.75 1.11 21.47
C PHE A 49 -5.03 0.29 21.62
N ASP A 50 -6.03 0.61 20.80
CA ASP A 50 -7.16 -0.27 20.54
C ASP A 50 -6.73 -1.29 19.48
N VAL A 51 -6.64 -2.57 19.81
CA VAL A 51 -6.06 -3.61 18.96
C VAL A 51 -7.12 -4.46 18.28
N TYR A 52 -6.99 -4.60 16.95
CA TYR A 52 -7.85 -5.42 16.10
C TYR A 52 -7.06 -6.59 15.55
N LYS A 53 -7.57 -7.82 15.76
CA LYS A 53 -6.93 -9.06 15.31
C LYS A 53 -7.92 -9.97 14.60
N ASN A 54 -7.39 -10.91 13.83
CA ASN A 54 -8.18 -12.04 13.32
C ASN A 54 -8.70 -12.88 14.49
N LYS A 55 -9.99 -13.21 14.45
CA LYS A 55 -10.63 -14.14 15.37
C LYS A 55 -11.28 -15.25 14.56
N VAL A 56 -10.85 -16.48 14.78
CA VAL A 56 -11.39 -17.65 14.10
C VAL A 56 -12.91 -17.73 14.31
N TYR A 57 -13.64 -17.87 13.22
CA TYR A 57 -15.13 -17.88 13.18
C TYR A 57 -15.83 -16.52 13.42
N ASP A 58 -15.11 -15.43 13.64
CA ASP A 58 -15.70 -14.09 13.72
C ASP A 58 -15.54 -13.35 12.39
N LYS A 59 -16.63 -13.26 11.62
CA LYS A 59 -16.64 -12.56 10.33
C LYS A 59 -16.46 -11.04 10.44
N ASN A 60 -16.55 -10.49 11.65
CA ASN A 60 -16.34 -9.07 11.91
C ASN A 60 -14.93 -8.79 12.46
N SER A 61 -13.99 -9.68 12.26
CA SER A 61 -12.58 -9.52 12.63
C SER A 61 -11.70 -9.34 11.40
N LEU A 62 -10.42 -8.99 11.59
CA LEU A 62 -9.47 -8.96 10.48
C LEU A 62 -9.42 -10.30 9.75
N VAL A 63 -9.28 -10.27 8.41
CA VAL A 63 -9.09 -11.50 7.62
C VAL A 63 -7.77 -12.19 7.97
N TYR A 64 -6.75 -11.43 8.32
CA TYR A 64 -5.44 -11.93 8.75
C TYR A 64 -4.69 -10.89 9.58
N ASN A 65 -3.76 -11.31 10.45
CA ASN A 65 -3.07 -10.41 11.37
C ASN A 65 -1.88 -9.66 10.74
N ASP A 66 -1.25 -10.18 9.71
CA ASP A 66 -0.11 -9.53 9.07
C ASP A 66 -0.58 -8.43 8.12
N VAL A 67 -0.64 -7.19 8.65
CA VAL A 67 -1.10 -5.98 7.95
C VAL A 67 0.07 -5.34 7.22
N ARG A 68 -0.08 -5.13 5.91
CA ARG A 68 0.95 -4.60 5.01
C ARG A 68 0.63 -3.21 4.46
N SER A 69 -0.65 -2.92 4.25
CA SER A 69 -1.10 -1.67 3.64
C SER A 69 -2.38 -1.20 4.31
N ILE A 70 -2.54 0.11 4.45
CA ILE A 70 -3.75 0.73 4.96
C ILE A 70 -4.01 1.97 4.13
N ILE A 71 -5.22 2.12 3.60
CA ILE A 71 -5.69 3.37 3.02
C ILE A 71 -7.05 3.73 3.58
N GLU A 72 -7.40 5.00 3.53
CA GLU A 72 -8.76 5.48 3.67
C GLU A 72 -9.25 5.94 2.29
N ASP A 73 -10.38 5.42 1.85
CA ASP A 73 -10.97 5.83 0.59
C ASP A 73 -11.71 7.18 0.73
N ARG A 74 -12.17 7.74 -0.40
CA ARG A 74 -12.90 9.02 -0.43
C ARG A 74 -14.21 9.03 0.35
N GLU A 75 -14.74 7.86 0.69
CA GLU A 75 -15.97 7.69 1.48
C GLU A 75 -15.66 7.58 2.99
N GLY A 76 -14.38 7.59 3.37
CA GLY A 76 -13.92 7.45 4.75
C GLY A 76 -13.91 6.01 5.25
N VAL A 77 -13.87 5.04 4.34
CA VAL A 77 -13.76 3.62 4.65
C VAL A 77 -12.29 3.19 4.64
N LEU A 78 -11.87 2.48 5.69
CA LEU A 78 -10.50 1.96 5.75
C LEU A 78 -10.40 0.61 5.03
N TRP A 79 -9.43 0.52 4.14
CA TRP A 79 -9.03 -0.68 3.43
C TRP A 79 -7.70 -1.17 3.98
N VAL A 80 -7.69 -2.35 4.54
CA VAL A 80 -6.53 -2.94 5.23
C VAL A 80 -6.05 -4.16 4.47
N GLY A 81 -4.98 -3.98 3.73
CA GLY A 81 -4.31 -5.05 2.99
C GLY A 81 -3.48 -5.94 3.92
N THR A 82 -3.70 -7.24 3.83
CA THR A 82 -3.03 -8.22 4.67
C THR A 82 -2.35 -9.28 3.83
N TYR A 83 -1.58 -10.15 4.47
CA TYR A 83 -0.97 -11.32 3.84
C TYR A 83 -2.01 -12.37 3.37
N SER A 84 -3.29 -12.20 3.68
CA SER A 84 -4.36 -13.14 3.29
C SER A 84 -5.67 -12.45 2.90
N GLY A 85 -5.60 -11.36 2.14
CA GLY A 85 -6.75 -10.62 1.63
C GLY A 85 -6.86 -9.20 2.17
N ILE A 86 -8.01 -8.58 1.95
CA ILE A 86 -8.31 -7.21 2.37
C ILE A 86 -9.44 -7.23 3.37
N SER A 87 -9.27 -6.54 4.50
CA SER A 87 -10.34 -6.20 5.43
C SER A 87 -10.81 -4.77 5.18
N ILE A 88 -12.13 -4.56 5.25
CA ILE A 88 -12.75 -3.25 5.09
C ILE A 88 -13.39 -2.87 6.41
N PHE A 89 -12.98 -1.75 6.96
CA PHE A 89 -13.58 -1.17 8.15
C PHE A 89 -14.56 -0.09 7.73
N ASP A 90 -15.84 -0.44 7.73
CA ASP A 90 -16.92 0.54 7.69
C ASP A 90 -17.12 1.08 9.11
N THR A 91 -17.08 2.35 9.27
CA THR A 91 -16.71 3.15 10.46
C THR A 91 -17.48 2.90 11.75
N GLU A 92 -18.48 2.03 11.82
CA GLU A 92 -19.27 1.89 13.05
C GLU A 92 -19.52 0.48 13.57
N SER A 93 -19.38 -0.61 12.82
CA SER A 93 -19.59 -1.94 13.42
C SER A 93 -19.38 -3.18 12.55
N SER A 94 -19.01 -3.11 11.29
CA SER A 94 -18.82 -4.32 10.49
C SER A 94 -17.53 -4.31 9.69
N ILE A 95 -16.72 -5.34 9.89
CA ILE A 95 -15.58 -5.61 9.02
C ILE A 95 -16.07 -6.54 7.93
N LYS A 96 -15.97 -6.11 6.67
CA LYS A 96 -16.12 -6.97 5.50
C LYS A 96 -14.73 -7.38 5.02
N TYR A 97 -14.62 -8.44 4.22
CA TYR A 97 -13.34 -8.82 3.65
C TYR A 97 -13.46 -9.33 2.22
N TYR A 98 -12.38 -9.17 1.45
CA TYR A 98 -12.22 -9.74 0.12
C TYR A 98 -11.02 -10.69 0.11
N ASN A 99 -11.23 -11.90 -0.41
CA ASN A 99 -10.20 -12.90 -0.61
C ASN A 99 -10.27 -13.44 -2.03
N ALA A 100 -9.13 -13.81 -2.60
CA ALA A 100 -9.09 -14.58 -3.84
C ALA A 100 -9.75 -15.94 -3.62
N GLY A 101 -10.67 -16.33 -4.50
CA GLY A 101 -11.27 -17.67 -4.51
C GLY A 101 -12.47 -17.90 -3.61
N LEU A 102 -13.08 -16.87 -3.01
CA LEU A 102 -14.40 -16.98 -2.40
C LEU A 102 -15.50 -16.74 -3.43
N ASP A 103 -16.62 -17.48 -3.30
CA ASP A 103 -17.75 -17.51 -4.26
C ASP A 103 -18.51 -16.18 -4.42
N ASP A 104 -18.26 -15.19 -3.58
CA ASP A 104 -18.86 -13.87 -3.65
C ASP A 104 -18.07 -12.88 -4.54
N GLY A 105 -17.30 -13.47 -5.44
CA GLY A 105 -16.83 -12.79 -6.64
C GLY A 105 -15.58 -11.98 -6.46
N TYR A 106 -14.47 -12.52 -6.35
CA TYR A 106 -13.61 -12.02 -7.01
C TYR A 106 -12.44 -11.56 -7.20
N LEU A 107 -12.17 -10.80 -7.01
CA LEU A 107 -11.58 -9.59 -7.53
C LEU A 107 -10.06 -9.55 -7.33
N LEU A 108 -9.54 -10.40 -6.44
CA LEU A 108 -8.10 -10.52 -6.22
C LEU A 108 -7.54 -11.75 -6.94
N SER A 109 -6.48 -11.58 -7.71
CA SER A 109 -5.72 -12.69 -8.32
C SER A 109 -4.86 -13.43 -7.29
N GLU A 110 -4.58 -12.80 -6.15
CA GLU A 110 -3.81 -13.35 -5.02
C GLU A 110 -4.22 -12.68 -3.71
N ASN A 111 -4.10 -13.40 -2.60
CA ASN A 111 -4.42 -12.88 -1.27
C ASN A 111 -3.32 -12.05 -0.60
N MET A 112 -2.05 -12.22 -0.99
CA MET A 112 -0.94 -11.45 -0.42
C MET A 112 -0.94 -10.01 -0.95
N VAL A 113 -1.62 -9.11 -0.24
CA VAL A 113 -1.77 -7.71 -0.61
C VAL A 113 -0.67 -6.88 0.05
N HIS A 114 0.07 -6.10 -0.74
CA HIS A 114 1.16 -5.25 -0.26
C HIS A 114 0.87 -3.76 -0.43
N GLY A 115 0.27 -3.34 -1.54
CA GLY A 115 -0.08 -1.96 -1.81
C GLY A 115 -1.56 -1.82 -2.18
N ILE A 116 -2.21 -0.77 -1.72
CA ILE A 116 -3.57 -0.39 -2.11
C ILE A 116 -3.58 1.10 -2.39
N TYR A 117 -4.26 1.49 -3.46
CA TYR A 117 -4.47 2.89 -3.81
C TYR A 117 -5.85 3.08 -4.43
N GLU A 118 -6.60 4.13 -4.05
CA GLU A 118 -7.82 4.54 -4.73
C GLU A 118 -7.52 5.71 -5.66
N ASP A 119 -7.85 5.57 -6.95
CA ASP A 119 -7.66 6.64 -7.91
C ASP A 119 -8.84 7.64 -7.90
N ASP A 120 -8.67 8.74 -8.66
CA ASP A 120 -9.66 9.81 -8.76
C ASP A 120 -10.98 9.40 -9.46
N GLU A 121 -11.01 8.26 -10.13
CA GLU A 121 -12.20 7.66 -10.73
C GLU A 121 -12.90 6.66 -9.81
N GLY A 122 -12.30 6.31 -8.65
CA GLY A 122 -12.84 5.37 -7.66
C GLY A 122 -12.45 3.93 -7.86
N TYR A 123 -11.55 3.65 -8.81
CA TYR A 123 -10.96 2.33 -8.94
C TYR A 123 -9.97 2.05 -7.82
N LEU A 124 -10.02 0.85 -7.26
CA LEU A 124 -8.99 0.39 -6.34
C LEU A 124 -7.91 -0.37 -7.10
N TRP A 125 -6.68 0.11 -6.95
CA TRP A 125 -5.47 -0.52 -7.44
C TRP A 125 -4.86 -1.33 -6.30
N VAL A 126 -4.78 -2.64 -6.46
CA VAL A 126 -4.34 -3.58 -5.42
C VAL A 126 -3.13 -4.35 -5.91
N GLY A 127 -2.01 -4.12 -5.30
CA GLY A 127 -0.75 -4.79 -5.58
C GLY A 127 -0.59 -6.08 -4.79
N SER A 128 -0.21 -7.14 -5.47
CA SER A 128 0.04 -8.44 -4.87
C SER A 128 1.51 -8.86 -4.93
N ARG A 129 1.85 -9.88 -4.15
CA ARG A 129 3.22 -10.39 -4.06
C ARG A 129 3.69 -11.08 -5.35
N THR A 130 2.82 -11.81 -6.06
CA THR A 130 3.24 -12.66 -7.20
C THR A 130 2.36 -12.55 -8.44
N LYS A 131 1.26 -11.78 -8.39
CA LYS A 131 0.27 -11.70 -9.47
C LYS A 131 0.09 -10.30 -10.06
N GLY A 132 1.00 -9.38 -9.73
CA GLY A 132 0.95 -8.01 -10.25
C GLY A 132 -0.13 -7.17 -9.59
N VAL A 133 -0.81 -6.34 -10.36
CA VAL A 133 -1.81 -5.39 -9.90
C VAL A 133 -3.21 -5.82 -10.34
N ASN A 134 -4.16 -5.83 -9.41
CA ASN A 134 -5.58 -5.87 -9.69
C ASN A 134 -6.15 -4.45 -9.70
N ILE A 135 -7.01 -4.15 -10.67
CA ILE A 135 -7.78 -2.91 -10.76
C ILE A 135 -9.25 -3.28 -10.57
N ILE A 136 -9.84 -2.82 -9.49
CA ILE A 136 -11.16 -3.20 -9.03
C ILE A 136 -12.14 -2.06 -9.28
N ASP A 137 -13.17 -2.33 -10.07
CA ASP A 137 -14.34 -1.48 -10.23
C ASP A 137 -15.40 -1.90 -9.22
N ARG A 138 -15.54 -1.10 -8.16
CA ARG A 138 -16.47 -1.38 -7.06
C ARG A 138 -17.94 -1.21 -7.46
N GLU A 139 -18.22 -0.28 -8.36
CA GLU A 139 -19.59 0.02 -8.80
C GLU A 139 -20.15 -1.12 -9.67
N ASN A 140 -19.34 -1.61 -10.60
CA ASN A 140 -19.74 -2.66 -11.52
C ASN A 140 -19.36 -4.07 -11.04
N ASN A 141 -18.69 -4.17 -9.90
CA ASN A 141 -18.24 -5.41 -9.31
C ASN A 141 -17.40 -6.25 -10.29
N THR A 142 -16.44 -5.61 -10.94
CA THR A 142 -15.52 -6.23 -11.90
C THR A 142 -14.07 -5.95 -11.55
N SER A 143 -13.15 -6.78 -12.05
CA SER A 143 -11.72 -6.51 -11.96
C SER A 143 -10.98 -6.88 -13.23
N LYS A 144 -9.85 -6.22 -13.42
CA LYS A 144 -8.84 -6.60 -14.41
C LYS A 144 -7.47 -6.66 -13.74
N SER A 145 -6.56 -7.44 -14.29
CA SER A 145 -5.19 -7.55 -13.78
C SER A 145 -4.17 -7.06 -14.79
N ILE A 146 -3.07 -6.51 -14.28
CA ILE A 146 -1.87 -6.16 -15.02
C ILE A 146 -0.71 -6.96 -14.43
N SER A 147 -0.05 -7.77 -15.24
CA SER A 147 1.01 -8.69 -14.81
C SER A 147 1.96 -9.02 -15.95
N MET A 148 3.07 -9.69 -15.65
CA MET A 148 4.03 -10.17 -16.67
C MET A 148 3.39 -11.10 -17.70
N GLU A 149 2.36 -11.84 -17.33
CA GLU A 149 1.67 -12.79 -18.18
C GLU A 149 0.83 -12.09 -19.27
N ASN A 150 0.40 -10.85 -19.04
CA ASN A 150 -0.44 -10.10 -19.98
C ASN A 150 0.17 -8.79 -20.48
N ASN A 151 1.36 -8.42 -19.98
CA ASN A 151 2.08 -7.23 -20.44
C ASN A 151 3.59 -7.42 -20.37
N ASN A 152 4.27 -7.33 -21.50
CA ASN A 152 5.69 -7.58 -21.65
C ASN A 152 6.61 -6.42 -21.17
N VAL A 153 6.04 -5.27 -20.84
CA VAL A 153 6.79 -4.15 -20.24
C VAL A 153 7.05 -4.40 -18.76
N ILE A 154 6.18 -5.19 -18.10
CA ILE A 154 6.29 -5.50 -16.69
C ILE A 154 7.39 -6.55 -16.49
N GLN A 155 8.35 -6.24 -15.63
CA GLN A 155 9.51 -7.10 -15.37
C GLN A 155 9.42 -7.81 -14.02
N SER A 156 8.44 -7.46 -13.17
CA SER A 156 8.16 -8.13 -11.89
C SER A 156 6.68 -8.09 -11.56
N ASN A 157 6.14 -9.21 -11.10
CA ASN A 157 4.80 -9.30 -10.52
C ASN A 157 4.79 -8.99 -9.00
N SER A 158 5.96 -8.81 -8.40
CA SER A 158 6.08 -8.47 -6.98
C SER A 158 5.86 -6.98 -6.79
N ILE A 159 4.69 -6.62 -6.29
CA ILE A 159 4.32 -5.24 -6.02
C ILE A 159 4.61 -4.93 -4.55
N ASN A 160 5.29 -3.84 -4.29
CA ASN A 160 5.64 -3.39 -2.95
C ASN A 160 4.77 -2.22 -2.49
N ASP A 161 4.46 -1.27 -3.39
CA ASP A 161 3.63 -0.11 -3.10
C ASP A 161 2.96 0.44 -4.36
N ILE A 162 1.87 1.22 -4.20
CA ILE A 162 1.13 1.89 -5.29
C ILE A 162 0.71 3.28 -4.84
N THR A 163 0.93 4.26 -5.71
CA THR A 163 0.45 5.63 -5.54
C THR A 163 -0.02 6.21 -6.87
N GLY A 164 -0.66 7.37 -6.87
CA GLY A 164 -1.13 8.01 -8.09
C GLY A 164 -1.01 9.52 -8.08
N TYR A 165 -0.93 10.10 -9.26
CA TYR A 165 -0.93 11.54 -9.47
C TYR A 165 -1.55 11.89 -10.82
N LYS A 166 -2.65 12.63 -10.83
CA LYS A 166 -3.41 12.97 -12.04
C LYS A 166 -3.80 11.70 -12.82
N ASP A 167 -3.39 11.63 -14.07
CA ASP A 167 -3.68 10.50 -14.96
C ASP A 167 -2.71 9.31 -14.81
N PHE A 168 -1.74 9.43 -13.91
CA PHE A 168 -0.69 8.43 -13.72
C PHE A 168 -0.87 7.63 -12.43
N ILE A 169 -0.66 6.33 -12.55
CA ILE A 169 -0.46 5.41 -11.41
C ILE A 169 0.99 4.97 -11.43
N PHE A 170 1.63 5.02 -10.28
CA PHE A 170 2.98 4.54 -10.06
C PHE A 170 2.95 3.28 -9.21
N VAL A 171 3.73 2.29 -9.60
CA VAL A 171 3.78 0.99 -8.93
C VAL A 171 5.23 0.63 -8.62
N ALA A 172 5.56 0.53 -7.34
CA ALA A 172 6.86 0.04 -6.87
C ALA A 172 6.95 -1.47 -7.01
N THR A 173 8.00 -1.96 -7.65
CA THR A 173 8.23 -3.39 -7.87
C THR A 173 9.64 -3.83 -7.44
N ASP A 174 9.88 -5.15 -7.43
CA ASP A 174 11.25 -5.68 -7.24
C ASP A 174 12.15 -5.48 -8.49
N ALA A 175 11.61 -4.93 -9.60
CA ALA A 175 12.33 -4.65 -10.85
C ALA A 175 12.10 -3.22 -11.38
N GLY A 176 12.01 -2.23 -10.47
CA GLY A 176 11.86 -0.83 -10.81
C GLY A 176 10.48 -0.26 -10.48
N VAL A 177 10.12 0.84 -11.16
CA VAL A 177 8.86 1.55 -11.00
C VAL A 177 8.09 1.54 -12.30
N LEU A 178 6.85 1.08 -12.28
CA LEU A 178 5.93 1.24 -13.40
C LEU A 178 5.24 2.59 -13.31
N LYS A 179 5.19 3.32 -14.42
CA LYS A 179 4.34 4.49 -14.66
C LYS A 179 3.24 4.09 -15.63
N ILE A 180 2.01 4.09 -15.16
CA ILE A 180 0.82 3.71 -15.95
C ILE A 180 0.03 4.97 -16.24
N ASN A 181 -0.14 5.31 -17.51
CA ASN A 181 -1.05 6.38 -17.94
C ASN A 181 -2.46 5.78 -18.13
N LYS A 182 -3.40 6.16 -17.26
CA LYS A 182 -4.79 5.65 -17.27
C LYS A 182 -5.54 6.03 -18.55
N LYS A 183 -5.32 7.26 -19.07
CA LYS A 183 -6.02 7.77 -20.26
C LYS A 183 -5.51 7.15 -21.56
N GLU A 184 -4.21 7.02 -21.67
CA GLU A 184 -3.58 6.50 -22.91
C GLU A 184 -3.45 4.98 -22.87
N ASN A 185 -3.68 4.37 -21.69
CA ASN A 185 -3.49 2.94 -21.44
C ASN A 185 -2.06 2.48 -21.82
N THR A 186 -1.06 3.30 -21.48
CA THR A 186 0.36 3.01 -21.72
C THR A 186 1.06 2.68 -20.40
N ILE A 187 2.08 1.83 -20.47
CA ILE A 187 2.91 1.45 -19.30
C ILE A 187 4.37 1.68 -19.69
N GLN A 188 5.11 2.34 -18.82
CA GLN A 188 6.55 2.50 -18.87
C GLN A 188 7.16 1.89 -17.61
N ASN A 189 8.29 1.22 -17.72
CA ASN A 189 9.06 0.73 -16.56
C ASN A 189 10.36 1.52 -16.45
N TYR A 190 10.59 2.14 -15.31
CA TYR A 190 11.86 2.77 -14.95
C TYR A 190 12.73 1.75 -14.20
N ASN A 191 13.98 1.60 -14.62
CA ASN A 191 14.96 0.67 -14.08
C ASN A 191 16.34 1.33 -13.95
N LEU A 192 17.42 0.54 -13.77
CA LEU A 192 18.80 1.06 -13.67
C LEU A 192 19.25 1.80 -14.94
N GLU A 193 18.79 1.39 -16.13
CA GLU A 193 19.15 2.04 -17.40
C GLU A 193 18.56 3.46 -17.51
N ASP A 194 17.44 3.71 -16.83
CA ASP A 194 16.78 5.00 -16.75
C ASP A 194 17.32 5.90 -15.64
N GLY A 195 18.22 5.38 -14.78
CA GLY A 195 18.90 6.14 -13.72
C GLY A 195 18.42 5.84 -12.29
N LEU A 196 17.64 4.78 -12.06
CA LEU A 196 17.42 4.30 -10.70
C LEU A 196 18.74 3.80 -10.09
N ILE A 197 18.95 4.05 -8.80
CA ILE A 197 20.10 3.56 -8.06
C ILE A 197 19.88 2.13 -7.52
N GLY A 198 18.65 1.63 -7.55
CA GLY A 198 18.29 0.28 -7.19
C GLY A 198 16.95 -0.13 -7.76
N GLU A 199 16.84 -1.34 -8.31
CA GLU A 199 15.61 -1.84 -8.91
C GLU A 199 14.61 -2.37 -7.90
N ASN A 200 15.09 -2.85 -6.74
CA ASN A 200 14.18 -3.33 -5.70
C ASN A 200 13.61 -2.13 -4.92
N VAL A 201 12.53 -1.56 -5.49
CA VAL A 201 11.84 -0.39 -4.95
C VAL A 201 10.87 -0.84 -3.87
N LYS A 202 10.97 -0.22 -2.68
CA LYS A 202 10.20 -0.62 -1.50
C LYS A 202 9.01 0.26 -1.23
N ASP A 203 9.14 1.55 -1.52
CA ASP A 203 8.15 2.55 -1.18
C ASP A 203 8.22 3.71 -2.17
N ILE A 204 7.09 4.31 -2.48
CA ILE A 204 6.97 5.45 -3.40
C ILE A 204 5.98 6.47 -2.85
N PHE A 205 6.32 7.75 -2.95
CA PHE A 205 5.50 8.83 -2.44
C PHE A 205 5.46 10.01 -3.40
N VAL A 206 4.24 10.43 -3.79
CA VAL A 206 4.04 11.65 -4.59
C VAL A 206 4.02 12.86 -3.66
N CYS A 207 4.84 13.87 -3.93
CA CYS A 207 4.83 15.14 -3.22
C CYS A 207 4.24 16.28 -4.07
N ASP A 208 3.87 17.39 -3.40
CA ASP A 208 3.08 18.52 -3.94
C ASP A 208 3.65 19.25 -5.18
N LYS A 209 4.79 18.84 -5.70
CA LYS A 209 5.52 19.53 -6.78
C LYS A 209 5.72 18.70 -8.03
N ASN A 210 4.81 17.79 -8.35
CA ASN A 210 4.95 16.87 -9.50
C ASN A 210 6.18 15.94 -9.41
N TYR A 211 6.60 15.60 -8.21
CA TYR A 211 7.71 14.70 -7.97
C TYR A 211 7.27 13.43 -7.28
N LEU A 212 7.84 12.30 -7.71
CA LEU A 212 7.71 11.01 -7.04
C LEU A 212 9.03 10.69 -6.34
N TRP A 213 8.97 10.54 -5.02
CA TRP A 213 10.05 9.94 -4.26
C TRP A 213 10.06 8.43 -4.45
N ILE A 214 11.22 7.86 -4.67
CA ILE A 214 11.40 6.43 -4.94
C ILE A 214 12.45 5.90 -3.97
N GLY A 215 12.00 5.13 -2.97
CA GLY A 215 12.85 4.46 -2.00
C GLY A 215 13.19 3.04 -2.44
N SER A 216 14.46 2.74 -2.67
CA SER A 216 14.94 1.40 -3.03
C SER A 216 15.88 0.84 -1.97
N THR A 217 16.28 -0.42 -2.11
CA THR A 217 17.29 -1.03 -1.24
C THR A 217 18.65 -0.34 -1.30
N ASN A 218 18.93 0.43 -2.35
CA ASN A 218 20.23 1.06 -2.58
C ASN A 218 20.22 2.57 -2.26
N GLY A 219 19.06 3.15 -1.94
CA GLY A 219 18.92 4.56 -1.58
C GLY A 219 17.70 5.22 -2.19
N LEU A 220 17.76 6.52 -2.43
CA LEU A 220 16.64 7.37 -2.75
C LEU A 220 16.81 8.05 -4.11
N ASN A 221 15.80 7.95 -4.96
CA ASN A 221 15.66 8.72 -6.18
C ASN A 221 14.47 9.69 -6.10
N LEU A 222 14.47 10.69 -6.97
CA LEU A 222 13.36 11.59 -7.22
C LEU A 222 13.03 11.56 -8.71
N LEU A 223 11.80 11.24 -9.09
CA LEU A 223 11.32 11.34 -10.47
C LEU A 223 10.57 12.66 -10.65
N ASP A 224 11.04 13.50 -11.56
CA ASP A 224 10.24 14.60 -12.11
C ASP A 224 9.22 14.03 -13.09
N ILE A 225 7.95 14.03 -12.68
CA ILE A 225 6.86 13.36 -13.41
C ILE A 225 6.56 14.04 -14.73
N GLU A 226 6.71 15.37 -14.81
CA GLU A 226 6.41 16.14 -16.01
C GLU A 226 7.52 16.04 -17.08
N ASN A 227 8.78 15.98 -16.62
CA ASN A 227 9.92 15.94 -17.53
C ASN A 227 10.48 14.52 -17.73
N ASP A 228 9.88 13.52 -17.10
CA ASP A 228 10.31 12.11 -17.14
C ASP A 228 11.81 11.92 -16.78
N LYS A 229 12.26 12.67 -15.77
CA LYS A 229 13.68 12.68 -15.39
C LYS A 229 13.88 12.12 -13.99
N ILE A 230 14.71 11.09 -13.89
CA ILE A 230 15.16 10.54 -12.60
C ILE A 230 16.37 11.31 -12.09
N ILE A 231 16.37 11.65 -10.81
CA ILE A 231 17.42 12.35 -10.09
C ILE A 231 17.90 11.44 -8.95
N ASP A 232 19.19 11.20 -8.91
CA ASP A 232 19.83 10.50 -7.78
C ASP A 232 19.97 11.47 -6.60
N MET A 233 19.39 11.08 -5.44
CA MET A 233 19.38 11.89 -4.23
C MET A 233 20.48 11.50 -3.23
N THR A 234 21.36 10.56 -3.56
CA THR A 234 22.39 10.02 -2.65
C THR A 234 23.33 11.12 -2.15
N ASN A 235 23.64 12.10 -2.99
CA ASN A 235 24.59 13.18 -2.65
C ASN A 235 23.94 14.43 -2.03
N TYR A 236 22.61 14.46 -1.85
CA TYR A 236 21.94 15.63 -1.27
C TYR A 236 21.81 15.59 0.25
N VAL A 237 22.26 14.52 0.90
CA VAL A 237 22.18 14.34 2.36
C VAL A 237 23.32 15.02 3.13
N ASP A 238 24.40 15.46 2.44
CA ASP A 238 25.63 15.94 3.09
C ASP A 238 25.81 17.47 3.17
N GLU A 239 24.88 18.31 2.69
CA GLU A 239 25.02 19.77 2.74
C GLU A 239 24.28 20.45 3.93
N GLY A 240 24.01 19.73 4.99
CA GLY A 240 23.19 20.25 6.11
C GLY A 240 23.58 19.76 7.51
N SER A 241 24.86 19.63 7.83
CA SER A 241 25.31 19.39 9.22
C SER A 241 26.23 20.48 9.73
#